data_f781f00048dce8f343a4b47d71ad8a50
#
_entry.id   f781f00048dce8f343a4b47d71ad8a50
#
_cell.length_a   1.000
_cell.length_b   1.000
_cell.length_c   1.000
_cell.angle_alpha   90.00
_cell.angle_beta   90.00
_cell.angle_gamma   90.00
#
_symmetry.space_group_name_H-M   'P 1'
#
loop_
_entity.id
_entity.type
_entity.pdbx_description
1 polymer ?
#
loop_
_entity_poly.entity_id
_entity_poly.type
_entity_poly.pdbx_seq_one_letter_code
_entity_poly.pdbx_strand_id
1 'polypeptide(L)'
;MRHRKLSRRFSRTSSHRIAMMRNLSISLIEHEIIKTTVEKGKELRRFIEPLITRAKEDNLHNRRLVISELNSKEAAKKLFSDLGPRFKETNGGYLRLIKAGFREGDKADICFVELTHREDSENGLTEESLAENKVEKDLQKQTISKAKEPEVKKADTKEPEVKKADTKEPEVKKADTKEPEVKKADT
;
A
#
# COMPACT_ATOMS: atom_id res chain seq x y z
N MET A 1 20.24 25.50 -4.78
CA MET A 1 20.82 24.23 -5.25
C MET A 1 20.62 23.13 -4.20
N ARG A 2 20.41 21.85 -4.64
CA ARG A 2 20.20 20.69 -3.75
C ARG A 2 21.46 19.80 -3.71
N HIS A 3 22.57 20.29 -3.22
CA HIS A 3 23.75 19.47 -3.07
C HIS A 3 23.55 18.42 -1.98
N ARG A 4 23.80 17.12 -2.29
CA ARG A 4 23.70 15.95 -1.38
C ARG A 4 22.34 15.75 -0.67
N LYS A 5 21.27 16.48 -1.06
CA LYS A 5 19.91 16.24 -0.55
C LYS A 5 19.23 15.16 -1.36
N LEU A 6 19.42 13.94 -0.98
CA LEU A 6 19.01 12.76 -1.74
C LEU A 6 17.57 12.30 -1.43
N SER A 7 16.99 12.70 -0.28
CA SER A 7 15.66 12.25 0.12
C SER A 7 14.54 12.97 -0.63
N ARG A 8 13.52 12.22 -1.04
CA ARG A 8 12.30 12.73 -1.67
C ARG A 8 11.30 13.16 -0.61
N ARG A 9 10.65 14.31 -0.79
CA ARG A 9 9.70 14.84 0.21
C ARG A 9 8.33 14.18 0.16
N PHE A 10 7.87 13.71 -1.01
CA PHE A 10 6.55 13.11 -1.22
C PHE A 10 5.37 13.97 -0.76
N SER A 11 5.54 15.29 -0.73
CA SER A 11 4.54 16.25 -0.22
C SER A 11 4.02 15.88 1.19
N ARG A 12 4.91 15.35 2.05
CA ARG A 12 4.61 14.89 3.42
C ARG A 12 5.51 15.57 4.44
N THR A 13 5.00 15.69 5.68
CA THR A 13 5.81 16.07 6.83
C THR A 13 6.90 15.02 7.08
N SER A 14 7.95 15.37 7.80
CA SER A 14 9.08 14.45 8.07
C SER A 14 8.64 13.19 8.82
N SER A 15 7.81 13.34 9.85
CA SER A 15 7.26 12.21 10.62
C SER A 15 6.42 11.27 9.78
N HIS A 16 5.49 11.81 8.98
CA HIS A 16 4.65 11.01 8.08
C HIS A 16 5.48 10.28 7.00
N ARG A 17 6.54 10.92 6.48
CA ARG A 17 7.44 10.29 5.51
C ARG A 17 8.20 9.11 6.11
N ILE A 18 8.74 9.26 7.32
CA ILE A 18 9.43 8.18 8.04
C ILE A 18 8.45 7.04 8.33
N ALA A 19 7.26 7.32 8.83
CA ALA A 19 6.22 6.31 9.07
C ALA A 19 5.85 5.55 7.78
N MET A 20 5.72 6.25 6.66
CA MET A 20 5.46 5.63 5.36
C MET A 20 6.59 4.67 4.95
N MET A 21 7.85 5.05 5.12
CA MET A 21 8.99 4.19 4.78
C MET A 21 9.06 2.97 5.72
N ARG A 22 8.79 3.14 7.02
CA ARG A 22 8.69 2.03 7.98
C ARG A 22 7.64 1.01 7.56
N ASN A 23 6.42 1.46 7.27
CA ASN A 23 5.33 0.58 6.87
C ASN A 23 5.64 -0.17 5.56
N LEU A 24 6.19 0.52 4.55
CA LEU A 24 6.61 -0.14 3.30
C LEU A 24 7.74 -1.16 3.54
N SER A 25 8.66 -0.88 4.47
CA SER A 25 9.74 -1.82 4.83
C SER A 25 9.21 -3.04 5.56
N ILE A 26 8.27 -2.85 6.49
CA ILE A 26 7.59 -3.94 7.20
C ILE A 26 6.88 -4.84 6.19
N SER A 27 6.06 -4.26 5.32
CA SER A 27 5.34 -5.02 4.29
C SER A 27 6.30 -5.75 3.34
N LEU A 28 7.46 -5.15 3.01
CA LEU A 28 8.45 -5.83 2.16
C LEU A 28 9.14 -7.01 2.88
N ILE A 29 9.42 -6.88 4.17
CA ILE A 29 9.97 -7.97 4.99
C ILE A 29 8.97 -9.12 5.13
N GLU A 30 7.68 -8.81 5.28
CA GLU A 30 6.61 -9.80 5.45
C GLU A 30 6.30 -10.57 4.16
N HIS A 31 6.15 -9.84 3.05
CA HIS A 31 5.66 -10.39 1.78
C HIS A 31 6.76 -10.63 0.74
N GLU A 32 7.97 -10.16 0.98
CA GLU A 32 9.13 -10.23 0.08
C GLU A 32 8.96 -9.54 -1.29
N ILE A 33 7.74 -9.22 -1.69
CA ILE A 33 7.37 -8.44 -2.88
C ILE A 33 6.23 -7.49 -2.57
N ILE A 34 6.36 -6.22 -3.01
CA ILE A 34 5.30 -5.22 -2.87
C ILE A 34 5.13 -4.41 -4.15
N LYS A 35 3.89 -4.00 -4.44
CA LYS A 35 3.57 -3.10 -5.55
C LYS A 35 3.46 -1.66 -5.03
N THR A 36 4.26 -0.74 -5.60
CA THR A 36 4.27 0.66 -5.19
C THR A 36 4.64 1.58 -6.35
N THR A 37 4.69 2.90 -6.12
CA THR A 37 5.16 3.83 -7.16
C THR A 37 6.69 3.80 -7.27
N VAL A 38 7.23 4.00 -8.47
CA VAL A 38 8.67 3.98 -8.76
C VAL A 38 9.46 4.89 -7.82
N GLU A 39 8.92 6.08 -7.54
CA GLU A 39 9.57 7.05 -6.67
C GLU A 39 9.67 6.56 -5.20
N LYS A 40 8.62 5.91 -4.69
CA LYS A 40 8.63 5.30 -3.35
C LYS A 40 9.57 4.09 -3.31
N GLY A 41 9.58 3.25 -4.36
CA GLY A 41 10.48 2.11 -4.45
C GLY A 41 11.96 2.52 -4.43
N LYS A 42 12.32 3.57 -5.17
CA LYS A 42 13.69 4.11 -5.16
C LYS A 42 14.13 4.61 -3.78
N GLU A 43 13.22 5.24 -3.04
CA GLU A 43 13.54 5.74 -1.69
C GLU A 43 13.53 4.62 -0.64
N LEU A 44 12.61 3.65 -0.78
CA LEU A 44 12.55 2.46 0.05
C LEU A 44 13.86 1.66 0.02
N ARG A 45 14.45 1.49 -1.16
CA ARG A 45 15.76 0.86 -1.32
C ARG A 45 16.81 1.46 -0.39
N ARG A 46 16.88 2.80 -0.33
CA ARG A 46 17.83 3.52 0.51
C ARG A 46 17.58 3.39 2.00
N PHE A 47 16.32 3.14 2.37
CA PHE A 47 15.93 2.96 3.77
C PHE A 47 16.20 1.52 4.24
N ILE A 48 15.86 0.50 3.44
CA ILE A 48 15.89 -0.90 3.88
C ILE A 48 17.25 -1.57 3.66
N GLU A 49 18.04 -1.20 2.63
CA GLU A 49 19.35 -1.82 2.38
C GLU A 49 20.31 -1.72 3.58
N PRO A 50 20.42 -0.59 4.30
CA PRO A 50 21.24 -0.51 5.51
C PRO A 50 20.72 -1.42 6.64
N LEU A 51 19.40 -1.66 6.72
CA LEU A 51 18.82 -2.54 7.74
C LEU A 51 19.16 -4.00 7.45
N ILE A 52 19.11 -4.43 6.18
CA ILE A 52 19.52 -5.78 5.76
C ILE A 52 21.02 -5.97 6.02
N THR A 53 21.85 -4.96 5.72
CA THR A 53 23.29 -5.03 5.99
C THR A 53 23.58 -5.23 7.48
N ARG A 54 22.87 -4.53 8.37
CA ARG A 54 23.01 -4.70 9.83
C ARG A 54 22.52 -6.07 10.30
N ALA A 55 21.50 -6.63 9.63
CA ALA A 55 20.95 -7.93 9.99
C ALA A 55 21.86 -9.12 9.68
N LYS A 56 22.88 -8.96 8.84
CA LYS A 56 23.89 -10.00 8.59
C LYS A 56 24.71 -10.35 9.83
N GLU A 57 24.87 -9.41 10.75
CA GLU A 57 25.55 -9.57 12.02
C GLU A 57 24.52 -9.52 13.14
N ASP A 58 24.19 -10.68 13.70
CA ASP A 58 23.20 -10.78 14.78
C ASP A 58 23.79 -10.40 16.14
N ASN A 59 23.97 -9.08 16.35
CA ASN A 59 24.40 -8.49 17.59
C ASN A 59 23.22 -7.79 18.29
N LEU A 60 23.23 -7.79 19.63
CA LEU A 60 22.21 -7.08 20.42
C LEU A 60 22.11 -5.59 20.05
N HIS A 61 23.23 -4.96 19.73
CA HIS A 61 23.28 -3.58 19.29
C HIS A 61 22.53 -3.40 17.96
N ASN A 62 22.81 -4.23 16.95
CA ASN A 62 22.16 -4.20 15.65
C ASN A 62 20.66 -4.47 15.76
N ARG A 63 20.26 -5.44 16.60
CA ARG A 63 18.82 -5.70 16.87
C ARG A 63 18.12 -4.47 17.44
N ARG A 64 18.71 -3.78 18.42
CA ARG A 64 18.13 -2.56 19.01
C ARG A 64 18.00 -1.45 17.96
N LEU A 65 19.00 -1.22 17.12
CA LEU A 65 18.96 -0.23 16.05
C LEU A 65 17.86 -0.54 15.03
N VAL A 66 17.79 -1.78 14.56
CA VAL A 66 16.76 -2.20 13.57
C VAL A 66 15.37 -2.07 14.16
N ILE A 67 15.14 -2.46 15.42
CA ILE A 67 13.85 -2.31 16.08
C ILE A 67 13.47 -0.83 16.21
N SER A 68 14.40 0.06 16.55
CA SER A 68 14.13 1.51 16.65
C SER A 68 13.79 2.13 15.29
N GLU A 69 14.43 1.67 14.21
CA GLU A 69 14.17 2.14 12.86
C GLU A 69 12.84 1.61 12.30
N LEU A 70 12.53 0.31 12.43
CA LEU A 70 11.31 -0.30 11.92
C LEU A 70 10.09 -0.05 12.83
N ASN A 71 10.31 0.10 14.13
CA ASN A 71 9.27 0.17 15.16
C ASN A 71 8.34 -1.07 15.19
N SER A 72 8.84 -2.24 14.74
CA SER A 72 8.17 -3.54 14.78
C SER A 72 9.14 -4.61 15.22
N LYS A 73 8.79 -5.35 16.29
CA LYS A 73 9.58 -6.47 16.81
C LYS A 73 9.46 -7.70 15.89
N GLU A 74 8.31 -7.93 15.30
CA GLU A 74 8.02 -9.07 14.42
C GLU A 74 8.79 -8.97 13.12
N ALA A 75 8.72 -7.82 12.44
CA ALA A 75 9.51 -7.58 11.23
C ALA A 75 11.02 -7.65 11.51
N ALA A 76 11.48 -7.11 12.63
CA ALA A 76 12.88 -7.24 13.02
C ALA A 76 13.27 -8.70 13.28
N LYS A 77 12.41 -9.51 13.94
CA LYS A 77 12.67 -10.93 14.15
C LYS A 77 12.85 -11.65 12.82
N LYS A 78 11.90 -11.49 11.87
CA LYS A 78 11.99 -12.09 10.53
C LYS A 78 13.24 -11.62 9.77
N LEU A 79 13.61 -10.34 9.91
CA LEU A 79 14.80 -9.80 9.26
C LEU A 79 16.09 -10.50 9.73
N PHE A 80 16.24 -10.79 11.03
CA PHE A 80 17.42 -11.46 11.57
C PHE A 80 17.39 -12.99 11.43
N SER A 81 16.21 -13.62 11.55
CA SER A 81 16.10 -15.09 11.44
C SER A 81 16.24 -15.58 10.00
N ASP A 82 15.63 -14.89 9.04
CA ASP A 82 15.47 -15.39 7.68
C ASP A 82 16.34 -14.60 6.70
N LEU A 83 16.14 -13.27 6.62
CA LEU A 83 16.79 -12.45 5.60
C LEU A 83 18.29 -12.24 5.90
N GLY A 84 18.68 -12.08 7.16
CA GLY A 84 20.10 -11.91 7.55
C GLY A 84 20.99 -13.02 7.04
N PRO A 85 20.71 -14.29 7.37
CA PRO A 85 21.45 -15.45 6.86
C PRO A 85 21.42 -15.58 5.34
N ARG A 86 20.23 -15.35 4.71
CA ARG A 86 20.02 -15.45 3.26
C ARG A 86 20.91 -14.49 2.47
N PHE A 87 21.09 -13.27 2.97
CA PHE A 87 21.90 -12.24 2.32
C PHE A 87 23.35 -12.16 2.81
N LYS A 88 23.81 -13.09 3.63
CA LYS A 88 25.14 -13.02 4.28
C LYS A 88 26.29 -12.84 3.28
N GLU A 89 26.24 -13.53 2.15
CA GLU A 89 27.27 -13.49 1.12
C GLU A 89 27.10 -12.32 0.12
N THR A 90 25.92 -11.71 0.06
CA THR A 90 25.62 -10.65 -0.92
C THR A 90 26.09 -9.30 -0.42
N ASN A 91 26.95 -8.60 -1.16
CA ASN A 91 27.53 -7.30 -0.79
C ASN A 91 26.72 -6.11 -1.31
N GLY A 92 25.39 -6.07 -1.05
CA GLY A 92 24.50 -5.00 -1.49
C GLY A 92 23.61 -5.39 -2.66
N GLY A 93 22.70 -4.47 -3.06
CA GLY A 93 21.73 -4.75 -4.12
C GLY A 93 20.69 -5.79 -3.73
N TYR A 94 20.25 -5.76 -2.48
CA TYR A 94 19.29 -6.72 -1.92
C TYR A 94 17.89 -6.61 -2.53
N LEU A 95 17.60 -5.49 -3.21
CA LEU A 95 16.31 -5.23 -3.83
C LEU A 95 16.41 -5.06 -5.33
N ARG A 96 15.39 -5.61 -6.03
CA ARG A 96 15.13 -5.38 -7.44
C ARG A 96 13.87 -4.54 -7.61
N LEU A 97 13.92 -3.54 -8.48
CA LEU A 97 12.76 -2.75 -8.87
C LEU A 97 12.38 -3.09 -10.31
N ILE A 98 11.19 -3.65 -10.50
CA ILE A 98 10.63 -4.02 -11.80
C ILE A 98 9.53 -3.04 -12.13
N LYS A 99 9.64 -2.32 -13.26
CA LYS A 99 8.60 -1.39 -13.70
C LYS A 99 7.37 -2.19 -14.18
N ALA A 100 6.17 -1.79 -13.70
CA ALA A 100 4.91 -2.47 -13.96
C ALA A 100 3.89 -1.59 -14.71
N GLY A 101 4.38 -0.57 -15.45
CA GLY A 101 3.52 0.35 -16.18
C GLY A 101 2.93 1.45 -15.31
N PHE A 102 1.70 1.86 -15.63
CA PHE A 102 1.01 2.99 -15.01
C PHE A 102 -0.20 2.52 -14.22
N ARG A 103 -0.54 3.27 -13.17
CA ARG A 103 -1.77 3.03 -12.40
C ARG A 103 -2.97 3.61 -13.13
N GLU A 104 -4.07 2.86 -13.20
CA GLU A 104 -5.33 3.36 -13.72
C GLU A 104 -5.83 4.53 -12.86
N GLY A 105 -6.34 5.56 -13.50
CA GLY A 105 -6.84 6.78 -12.87
C GLY A 105 -5.85 7.94 -12.92
N ASP A 106 -4.74 7.88 -12.18
CA ASP A 106 -3.77 8.99 -12.06
C ASP A 106 -2.51 8.83 -12.94
N LYS A 107 -2.40 7.74 -13.70
CA LYS A 107 -1.24 7.41 -14.56
C LYS A 107 0.12 7.46 -13.84
N ALA A 108 0.15 7.27 -12.52
CA ALA A 108 1.41 7.22 -11.79
C ALA A 108 2.21 5.97 -12.17
N ASP A 109 3.53 6.13 -12.38
CA ASP A 109 4.45 5.01 -12.64
C ASP A 109 4.46 4.02 -11.47
N ILE A 110 4.17 2.75 -11.74
CA ILE A 110 4.16 1.67 -10.76
C ILE A 110 5.39 0.78 -10.94
N CYS A 111 5.88 0.23 -9.84
CA CYS A 111 6.88 -0.82 -9.83
C CYS A 111 6.56 -1.88 -8.78
N PHE A 112 7.04 -3.09 -9.05
CA PHE A 112 7.24 -4.11 -8.03
C PHE A 112 8.62 -3.90 -7.41
N VAL A 113 8.67 -3.97 -6.09
CA VAL A 113 9.91 -4.01 -5.32
C VAL A 113 9.98 -5.38 -4.69
N GLU A 114 11.00 -6.14 -5.01
CA GLU A 114 11.20 -7.50 -4.53
C GLU A 114 12.60 -7.69 -3.94
N LEU A 115 12.76 -8.68 -3.08
CA LEU A 115 14.05 -9.14 -2.59
C LEU A 115 14.73 -10.02 -3.68
N THR A 116 16.03 -9.83 -3.91
CA THR A 116 16.76 -10.55 -4.98
C THR A 116 16.86 -12.05 -4.74
N HIS A 117 16.94 -12.48 -3.48
CA HIS A 117 16.93 -13.90 -3.08
C HIS A 117 15.62 -14.19 -2.37
N ARG A 118 14.52 -14.19 -3.12
CA ARG A 118 13.21 -14.59 -2.61
C ARG A 118 13.13 -16.11 -2.56
N GLU A 119 12.63 -16.67 -1.48
CA GLU A 119 12.16 -18.05 -1.48
C GLU A 119 10.91 -18.07 -2.35
N ASP A 120 11.00 -18.74 -3.51
CA ASP A 120 9.84 -19.00 -4.35
C ASP A 120 8.87 -19.89 -3.55
N SER A 121 8.00 -19.25 -2.77
CA SER A 121 6.79 -19.89 -2.35
C SER A 121 6.05 -20.22 -3.65
N GLU A 122 5.60 -21.44 -3.83
CA GLU A 122 4.91 -21.99 -5.01
C GLU A 122 3.68 -21.20 -5.49
N ASN A 123 3.42 -20.05 -4.88
CA ASN A 123 2.43 -19.03 -5.25
C ASN A 123 3.07 -17.75 -5.86
N GLY A 124 4.31 -17.83 -6.35
CA GLY A 124 4.91 -16.75 -7.13
C GLY A 124 4.09 -16.52 -8.39
N LEU A 125 3.85 -15.26 -8.73
CA LEU A 125 3.31 -14.83 -10.00
C LEU A 125 4.20 -15.38 -11.14
N THR A 126 3.99 -16.63 -11.52
CA THR A 126 4.56 -17.23 -12.71
C THR A 126 4.00 -16.50 -13.91
N GLU A 127 4.73 -16.46 -15.01
CA GLU A 127 4.24 -15.89 -16.26
C GLU A 127 2.88 -16.50 -16.67
N GLU A 128 2.58 -17.73 -16.20
CA GLU A 128 1.29 -18.41 -16.32
C GLU A 128 0.16 -17.66 -15.59
N SER A 129 0.35 -17.16 -14.36
CA SER A 129 -0.68 -16.40 -13.64
C SER A 129 -0.94 -15.02 -14.27
N LEU A 130 0.05 -14.44 -14.97
CA LEU A 130 -0.13 -13.24 -15.78
C LEU A 130 -0.86 -13.55 -17.10
N ALA A 131 -0.68 -14.75 -17.64
CA ALA A 131 -1.39 -15.22 -18.83
C ALA A 131 -2.85 -15.57 -18.51
N GLU A 132 -3.13 -16.24 -17.39
CA GLU A 132 -4.49 -16.57 -16.94
C GLU A 132 -5.34 -15.32 -16.65
N ASN A 133 -4.77 -14.32 -15.98
CA ASN A 133 -5.45 -13.04 -15.76
C ASN A 133 -5.70 -12.25 -17.06
N LYS A 134 -4.90 -12.48 -18.09
CA LYS A 134 -5.13 -11.88 -19.42
C LYS A 134 -6.26 -12.59 -20.15
N VAL A 135 -6.29 -13.91 -20.07
CA VAL A 135 -7.32 -14.76 -20.70
C VAL A 135 -8.69 -14.53 -20.04
N GLU A 136 -8.76 -14.41 -18.70
CA GLU A 136 -10.02 -14.08 -18.02
C GLU A 136 -10.55 -12.67 -18.37
N LYS A 137 -9.68 -11.68 -18.50
CA LYS A 137 -10.08 -10.33 -18.95
C LYS A 137 -10.56 -10.29 -20.38
N ASP A 138 -9.99 -11.09 -21.26
CA ASP A 138 -10.41 -11.17 -22.66
C ASP A 138 -11.70 -11.98 -22.82
N LEU A 139 -11.94 -13.00 -22.00
CA LEU A 139 -13.20 -13.73 -21.91
C LEU A 139 -14.34 -12.84 -21.37
N GLN A 140 -14.09 -12.05 -20.35
CA GLN A 140 -15.07 -11.08 -19.83
C GLN A 140 -15.42 -9.98 -20.84
N LYS A 141 -14.48 -9.54 -21.66
CA LYS A 141 -14.75 -8.59 -22.76
C LYS A 141 -15.60 -9.20 -23.87
N GLN A 142 -15.40 -10.47 -24.18
CA GLN A 142 -16.21 -11.16 -25.21
C GLN A 142 -17.64 -11.47 -24.75
N THR A 143 -17.86 -11.72 -23.44
CA THR A 143 -19.21 -11.91 -22.89
C THR A 143 -20.01 -10.62 -22.82
N ILE A 144 -19.35 -9.48 -22.58
CA ILE A 144 -20.00 -8.15 -22.56
C ILE A 144 -20.35 -7.67 -24.00
N SER A 145 -19.57 -8.06 -25.01
CA SER A 145 -19.85 -7.70 -26.40
C SER A 145 -20.98 -8.52 -27.03
N LYS A 146 -21.23 -9.74 -26.52
CA LYS A 146 -22.32 -10.61 -26.97
C LYS A 146 -23.71 -10.31 -26.34
N ALA A 147 -23.74 -9.48 -25.29
CA ALA A 147 -24.98 -9.09 -24.60
C ALA A 147 -25.60 -7.77 -25.10
N LYS A 148 -25.08 -7.20 -26.20
CA LYS A 148 -25.60 -5.97 -26.81
C LYS A 148 -26.02 -6.20 -28.26
N GLU A 149 -27.02 -7.02 -28.49
CA GLU A 149 -27.88 -6.91 -29.68
C GLU A 149 -29.34 -6.77 -29.24
N PRO A 150 -30.07 -5.79 -29.74
CA PRO A 150 -31.43 -5.45 -29.26
C PRO A 150 -32.50 -6.15 -30.07
N GLU A 151 -33.34 -6.94 -29.44
CA GLU A 151 -34.67 -7.23 -30.01
C GLU A 151 -35.66 -6.12 -29.71
N VAL A 152 -35.99 -5.40 -30.78
CA VAL A 152 -37.11 -4.47 -30.84
C VAL A 152 -38.38 -5.27 -31.19
N LYS A 153 -39.35 -5.37 -30.29
CA LYS A 153 -40.78 -5.54 -30.62
C LYS A 153 -41.69 -4.91 -29.55
N LYS A 154 -42.33 -3.87 -30.00
CA LYS A 154 -43.67 -3.28 -29.74
C LYS A 154 -44.58 -4.03 -28.76
N ALA A 155 -45.19 -3.29 -27.83
CA ALA A 155 -46.60 -2.99 -27.74
C ALA A 155 -47.02 -2.52 -26.32
N ASP A 156 -47.67 -1.39 -26.33
CA ASP A 156 -48.90 -0.93 -25.71
C ASP A 156 -48.96 -0.64 -24.19
N THR A 157 -49.04 0.65 -23.97
CA THR A 157 -50.05 1.43 -23.22
C THR A 157 -50.68 0.83 -21.98
N LYS A 158 -50.36 1.43 -20.81
CA LYS A 158 -51.36 1.94 -19.84
C LYS A 158 -50.67 2.64 -18.67
N GLU A 159 -50.89 3.96 -18.58
CA GLU A 159 -50.88 4.64 -17.27
C GLU A 159 -52.02 4.10 -16.39
N PRO A 160 -51.90 4.11 -15.09
CA PRO A 160 -52.54 5.18 -14.33
C PRO A 160 -51.84 5.70 -13.08
N GLU A 161 -52.01 6.99 -12.87
CA GLU A 161 -52.42 7.68 -11.64
C GLU A 161 -51.49 7.77 -10.42
N VAL A 162 -51.24 8.99 -10.20
CA VAL A 162 -50.80 9.76 -9.03
C VAL A 162 -51.53 9.39 -7.72
N LYS A 163 -50.79 9.12 -6.63
CA LYS A 163 -51.23 9.46 -5.29
C LYS A 163 -50.07 10.11 -4.51
N LYS A 164 -50.34 11.38 -4.13
CA LYS A 164 -49.63 12.17 -3.13
C LYS A 164 -49.85 11.58 -1.74
N ALA A 165 -48.80 11.54 -0.93
CA ALA A 165 -48.89 11.61 0.54
C ALA A 165 -47.55 12.15 1.08
N ASP A 166 -47.60 13.34 1.51
CA ASP A 166 -47.43 14.00 2.80
C ASP A 166 -46.08 13.80 3.52
N THR A 167 -45.45 14.93 3.54
CA THR A 167 -44.32 15.42 4.32
C THR A 167 -44.60 15.35 5.84
N LYS A 168 -43.66 14.80 6.61
CA LYS A 168 -43.47 15.18 8.00
C LYS A 168 -41.98 15.18 8.33
N GLU A 169 -41.43 16.38 8.52
CA GLU A 169 -40.21 16.65 9.24
C GLU A 169 -40.40 16.37 10.74
N PRO A 170 -39.37 15.93 11.45
CA PRO A 170 -39.30 16.18 12.89
C PRO A 170 -38.17 17.17 13.25
N GLU A 171 -38.58 18.08 14.11
CA GLU A 171 -37.85 19.14 14.77
C GLU A 171 -36.53 18.74 15.44
N VAL A 172 -35.55 19.63 15.27
CA VAL A 172 -34.29 19.63 16.00
C VAL A 172 -34.49 20.28 17.38
N LYS A 173 -34.33 19.52 18.46
CA LYS A 173 -34.19 20.04 19.79
C LYS A 173 -32.74 20.44 20.06
N LYS A 174 -32.53 21.72 20.31
CA LYS A 174 -31.31 22.32 20.88
C LYS A 174 -31.16 21.81 22.34
N ALA A 175 -29.98 21.31 22.67
CA ALA A 175 -29.55 21.07 24.03
C ALA A 175 -28.39 21.98 24.38
N ASP A 176 -28.57 22.74 25.41
CA ASP A 176 -27.66 23.70 26.04
C ASP A 176 -26.37 23.02 26.54
N THR A 177 -25.21 23.57 26.14
CA THR A 177 -23.93 23.19 26.71
C THR A 177 -23.55 24.22 27.78
N LYS A 178 -23.57 23.81 29.04
CA LYS A 178 -22.98 24.53 30.17
C LYS A 178 -21.49 24.26 30.23
N GLU A 179 -20.70 25.32 30.18
CA GLU A 179 -19.28 25.34 30.53
C GLU A 179 -19.08 25.18 32.05
N PRO A 180 -18.06 24.46 32.52
CA PRO A 180 -17.63 24.58 33.91
C PRO A 180 -16.47 25.58 34.07
N GLU A 181 -16.64 26.52 34.97
CA GLU A 181 -15.66 27.49 35.46
C GLU A 181 -14.39 26.84 36.02
N VAL A 182 -13.25 27.40 35.58
CA VAL A 182 -11.94 27.12 36.19
C VAL A 182 -11.74 28.01 37.41
N LYS A 183 -11.71 27.41 38.59
CA LYS A 183 -11.25 28.07 39.82
C LYS A 183 -9.72 28.10 39.83
N LYS A 184 -9.18 29.30 39.87
CA LYS A 184 -7.81 29.61 40.30
C LYS A 184 -7.73 29.35 41.81
N ALA A 185 -6.71 28.63 42.24
CA ALA A 185 -6.24 28.64 43.63
C ALA A 185 -4.79 29.08 43.62
N ASP A 186 -4.54 30.24 44.21
CA ASP A 186 -3.24 30.73 44.66
C ASP A 186 -2.77 29.89 45.88
N THR A 187 -1.53 29.46 45.87
CA THR A 187 -0.55 29.59 46.98
C THR A 187 0.80 29.11 46.45
#